data_d872edf4eb01a1e35059e450109d2df5
#
_entry.id   d872edf4eb01a1e35059e450109d2df5
#
_cell.length_a   1.000
_cell.length_b   1.000
_cell.length_c   1.000
_cell.angle_alpha   90.00
_cell.angle_beta   90.00
_cell.angle_gamma   90.00
#
_symmetry.space_group_name_H-M   'P 1'
#
loop_
_entity.id
_entity.type
_entity.pdbx_description
1 polymer ?
#
loop_
_entity_poly.entity_id
_entity_poly.type
_entity_poly.pdbx_seq_one_letter_code
_entity_poly.pdbx_strand_id
1 'polypeptide(L)'
;MSTADSARGRATVIQPSEGDSFWQPVPANGHADPKLTPANTRYDALSMGYQTIAPKSRVREHSHGDQIELQICFRGRGRVVVDGVSHPLVPGTACFLGYDVKHEIINETDEELVMLWLVSPAGLENFFRAIGRARTPGEASPVPFARPENVTAIERASGMTYTPPTAPER
;
A
#
# COMPACT_ATOMS: atom_id res chain seq x y z
N MET A 1 3.81 -18.69 -22.51
CA MET A 1 4.94 -17.74 -22.61
C MET A 1 5.35 -17.40 -21.18
N SER A 2 6.66 -17.43 -20.88
CA SER A 2 7.16 -17.00 -19.58
C SER A 2 6.87 -15.51 -19.39
N THR A 3 6.56 -15.07 -18.16
CA THR A 3 6.38 -13.65 -17.80
C THR A 3 7.60 -12.79 -18.17
N ALA A 4 8.80 -13.35 -18.10
CA ALA A 4 10.03 -12.72 -18.55
C ALA A 4 10.04 -12.40 -20.05
N ASP A 5 9.46 -13.25 -20.88
CA ASP A 5 9.38 -13.02 -22.34
C ASP A 5 8.36 -11.93 -22.68
N SER A 6 7.30 -11.77 -21.90
CA SER A 6 6.29 -10.74 -22.13
C SER A 6 6.79 -9.31 -21.83
N ALA A 7 7.81 -9.17 -20.98
CA ALA A 7 8.42 -7.89 -20.62
C ALA A 7 9.56 -7.47 -21.56
N ARG A 8 10.07 -8.40 -22.41
CA ARG A 8 11.22 -8.12 -23.28
C ARG A 8 10.92 -6.99 -24.28
N GLY A 9 11.78 -5.99 -24.32
CA GLY A 9 11.67 -4.83 -25.21
C GLY A 9 10.53 -3.86 -24.88
N ARG A 10 9.88 -4.00 -23.71
CA ARG A 10 8.84 -3.09 -23.25
C ARG A 10 9.40 -2.01 -22.33
N ALA A 11 8.84 -0.83 -22.45
CA ALA A 11 9.01 0.26 -21.49
C ALA A 11 7.65 0.86 -21.17
N THR A 12 7.41 1.18 -19.91
CA THR A 12 6.22 1.90 -19.45
C THR A 12 6.68 3.05 -18.58
N VAL A 13 6.20 4.24 -18.88
CA VAL A 13 6.46 5.47 -18.11
C VAL A 13 5.12 6.03 -17.69
N ILE A 14 4.90 6.18 -16.40
CA ILE A 14 3.65 6.71 -15.82
C ILE A 14 3.98 7.99 -15.06
N GLN A 15 3.36 9.09 -15.46
CA GLN A 15 3.55 10.39 -14.82
C GLN A 15 2.84 10.45 -13.44
N PRO A 16 3.18 11.41 -12.56
CA PRO A 16 2.57 11.52 -11.23
C PRO A 16 1.05 11.60 -11.23
N SER A 17 0.45 12.25 -12.24
CA SER A 17 -1.01 12.40 -12.38
C SER A 17 -1.70 11.26 -13.13
N GLU A 18 -0.93 10.29 -13.64
CA GLU A 18 -1.45 9.16 -14.42
C GLU A 18 -1.56 7.90 -13.59
N GLY A 19 -2.30 6.92 -14.11
CA GLY A 19 -2.55 5.63 -13.48
C GLY A 19 -3.79 5.66 -12.59
N ASP A 20 -4.07 4.49 -11.99
CA ASP A 20 -5.17 4.34 -11.05
C ASP A 20 -4.88 5.07 -9.74
N SER A 21 -5.93 5.56 -9.09
CA SER A 21 -5.85 6.13 -7.76
C SER A 21 -7.11 5.78 -6.96
N PHE A 22 -6.94 5.47 -5.67
CA PHE A 22 -8.04 5.02 -4.81
C PHE A 22 -7.93 5.66 -3.42
N TRP A 23 -8.98 6.38 -3.01
CA TRP A 23 -9.16 6.77 -1.63
C TRP A 23 -9.22 5.53 -0.74
N GLN A 24 -8.50 5.56 0.37
CA GLN A 24 -8.43 4.46 1.32
C GLN A 24 -9.34 4.69 2.52
N PRO A 25 -10.01 3.63 3.04
CA PRO A 25 -10.85 3.73 4.23
C PRO A 25 -10.01 3.95 5.51
N VAL A 26 -10.69 4.19 6.62
CA VAL A 26 -10.05 4.18 7.93
C VAL A 26 -9.33 2.84 8.18
N PRO A 27 -8.20 2.85 8.90
CA PRO A 27 -7.55 3.97 9.59
C PRO A 27 -6.48 4.71 8.76
N ALA A 28 -6.26 4.38 7.48
CA ALA A 28 -5.25 5.05 6.65
C ALA A 28 -5.70 6.44 6.18
N ASN A 29 -6.99 6.60 5.84
CA ASN A 29 -7.64 7.87 5.46
C ASN A 29 -6.94 8.68 4.36
N GLY A 30 -6.00 8.09 3.65
CA GLY A 30 -5.28 8.70 2.54
C GLY A 30 -5.70 8.09 1.22
N HIS A 31 -4.75 7.89 0.34
CA HIS A 31 -4.99 7.26 -0.96
C HIS A 31 -3.83 6.36 -1.38
N ALA A 32 -4.10 5.45 -2.30
CA ALA A 32 -3.10 4.63 -2.95
C ALA A 32 -3.11 4.91 -4.46
N ASP A 33 -1.92 5.06 -5.02
CA ASP A 33 -1.68 5.36 -6.43
C ASP A 33 -0.82 4.26 -7.06
N PRO A 34 -1.41 3.12 -7.48
CA PRO A 34 -0.69 2.12 -8.27
C PRO A 34 -0.14 2.73 -9.56
N LYS A 35 1.16 2.54 -9.81
CA LYS A 35 1.85 3.11 -10.98
C LYS A 35 2.22 2.05 -12.00
N LEU A 36 3.01 1.07 -11.58
CA LEU A 36 3.41 -0.03 -12.44
C LEU A 36 2.69 -1.30 -11.97
N THR A 37 1.84 -1.83 -12.82
CA THR A 37 1.00 -2.99 -12.56
C THR A 37 1.00 -3.92 -13.75
N PRO A 38 0.58 -5.18 -13.63
CA PRO A 38 0.46 -6.09 -14.77
C PRO A 38 -0.41 -5.52 -15.91
N ALA A 39 -1.38 -4.68 -15.58
CA ALA A 39 -2.26 -4.08 -16.58
C ALA A 39 -1.53 -3.19 -17.58
N ASN A 40 -0.51 -2.45 -17.14
CA ASN A 40 0.26 -1.53 -18.00
C ASN A 40 1.65 -2.04 -18.39
N THR A 41 2.26 -2.91 -17.57
CA THR A 41 3.60 -3.46 -17.84
C THR A 41 3.57 -4.77 -18.59
N ARG A 42 2.46 -5.53 -18.52
CA ARG A 42 2.35 -6.93 -18.96
C ARG A 42 3.34 -7.88 -18.24
N TYR A 43 3.73 -7.51 -17.02
CA TYR A 43 4.65 -8.26 -16.18
C TYR A 43 4.03 -8.42 -14.80
N ASP A 44 3.82 -9.65 -14.37
CA ASP A 44 3.09 -10.01 -13.15
C ASP A 44 4.00 -10.35 -11.96
N ALA A 45 5.32 -10.36 -12.16
CA ALA A 45 6.24 -10.65 -11.07
C ALA A 45 6.43 -9.49 -10.09
N LEU A 46 5.94 -8.28 -10.42
CA LEU A 46 5.94 -7.15 -9.49
C LEU A 46 4.85 -6.14 -9.80
N SER A 47 4.46 -5.39 -8.80
CA SER A 47 3.77 -4.10 -8.95
C SER A 47 4.33 -3.07 -7.98
N MET A 48 4.18 -1.79 -8.30
CA MET A 48 4.63 -0.69 -7.45
C MET A 48 3.71 0.51 -7.54
N GLY A 49 3.74 1.33 -6.52
CA GLY A 49 3.00 2.58 -6.45
C GLY A 49 3.34 3.38 -5.19
N TYR A 50 2.49 4.34 -4.91
CA TYR A 50 2.58 5.13 -3.69
C TYR A 50 1.36 4.91 -2.82
N GLN A 51 1.55 5.00 -1.52
CA GLN A 51 0.47 5.08 -0.54
C GLN A 51 0.68 6.32 0.32
N THR A 52 -0.31 7.20 0.31
CA THR A 52 -0.40 8.37 1.18
C THR A 52 -1.21 7.99 2.41
N ILE A 53 -0.61 8.18 3.58
CA ILE A 53 -1.26 7.99 4.88
C ILE A 53 -1.57 9.38 5.44
N ALA A 54 -2.83 9.65 5.69
CA ALA A 54 -3.29 10.95 6.19
C ALA A 54 -2.64 11.32 7.54
N PRO A 55 -2.67 12.60 7.95
CA PRO A 55 -2.26 13.01 9.29
C PRO A 55 -2.96 12.21 10.39
N LYS A 56 -2.24 11.85 11.46
CA LYS A 56 -2.75 11.11 12.63
C LYS A 56 -3.43 9.77 12.27
N SER A 57 -2.95 9.13 11.22
CA SER A 57 -3.52 7.92 10.65
C SER A 57 -2.48 6.80 10.56
N ARG A 58 -2.91 5.59 10.19
CA ARG A 58 -2.00 4.44 10.13
C ARG A 58 -2.46 3.38 9.12
N VAL A 59 -1.52 2.61 8.61
CA VAL A 59 -1.78 1.29 8.02
C VAL A 59 -1.68 0.28 9.16
N ARG A 60 -2.74 -0.51 9.40
CA ARG A 60 -2.80 -1.49 10.48
C ARG A 60 -1.71 -2.55 10.33
N GLU A 61 -1.30 -3.17 11.45
CA GLU A 61 -0.40 -4.32 11.43
C GLU A 61 -0.95 -5.44 10.55
N HIS A 62 -0.13 -5.88 9.61
CA HIS A 62 -0.43 -6.97 8.68
C HIS A 62 0.87 -7.63 8.21
N SER A 63 0.73 -8.73 7.49
CA SER A 63 1.82 -9.41 6.80
C SER A 63 1.33 -9.94 5.44
N HIS A 64 2.28 -10.30 4.58
CA HIS A 64 2.02 -10.91 3.28
C HIS A 64 2.58 -12.34 3.27
N GLY A 65 1.70 -13.34 3.07
CA GLY A 65 2.10 -14.75 3.10
C GLY A 65 2.76 -15.23 1.80
N ASP A 66 2.47 -14.57 0.70
CA ASP A 66 2.90 -14.97 -0.66
C ASP A 66 3.60 -13.86 -1.45
N GLN A 67 3.89 -12.73 -0.80
CA GLN A 67 4.58 -11.59 -1.40
C GLN A 67 5.72 -11.11 -0.50
N ILE A 68 6.82 -10.68 -1.08
CA ILE A 68 7.77 -9.79 -0.42
C ILE A 68 7.37 -8.35 -0.70
N GLU A 69 7.68 -7.44 0.21
CA GLU A 69 7.44 -6.03 0.02
C GLU A 69 8.69 -5.19 0.28
N LEU A 70 8.95 -4.25 -0.62
CA LEU A 70 9.88 -3.15 -0.40
C LEU A 70 9.08 -1.89 -0.12
N GLN A 71 9.41 -1.19 0.95
CA GLN A 71 8.82 0.10 1.28
C GLN A 71 9.92 1.16 1.40
N ILE A 72 9.69 2.32 0.82
CA ILE A 72 10.59 3.47 0.93
C ILE A 72 9.77 4.67 1.41
N CYS A 73 10.19 5.31 2.49
CA CYS A 73 9.63 6.59 2.87
C CYS A 73 10.00 7.63 1.80
N PHE A 74 9.02 8.04 0.99
CA PHE A 74 9.21 8.96 -0.12
C PHE A 74 9.12 10.43 0.33
N ARG A 75 8.13 10.73 1.20
CA ARG A 75 7.89 12.08 1.73
C ARG A 75 7.22 12.01 3.10
N GLY A 76 7.44 13.01 3.91
CA GLY A 76 6.86 13.10 5.25
C GLY A 76 7.71 12.39 6.31
N ARG A 77 7.13 12.17 7.47
CA ARG A 77 7.75 11.52 8.62
C ARG A 77 6.74 10.64 9.34
N GLY A 78 7.23 9.59 9.98
CA GLY A 78 6.41 8.67 10.75
C GLY A 78 7.27 7.60 11.38
N ARG A 79 6.68 6.44 11.61
CA ARG A 79 7.41 5.25 12.04
C ARG A 79 6.82 4.00 11.39
N VAL A 80 7.66 3.00 11.20
CA VAL A 80 7.24 1.63 10.89
C VAL A 80 7.51 0.76 12.09
N VAL A 81 6.57 -0.11 12.43
CA VAL A 81 6.77 -1.16 13.44
C VAL A 81 6.90 -2.48 12.68
N VAL A 82 8.03 -3.16 12.84
CA VAL A 82 8.32 -4.44 12.20
C VAL A 82 8.53 -5.48 13.28
N ASP A 83 7.70 -6.52 13.32
CA ASP A 83 7.72 -7.57 14.35
C ASP A 83 7.80 -6.99 15.79
N GLY A 84 7.04 -5.92 16.03
CA GLY A 84 6.98 -5.22 17.32
C GLY A 84 8.13 -4.22 17.58
N VAL A 85 9.11 -4.10 16.69
CA VAL A 85 10.21 -3.14 16.82
C VAL A 85 9.92 -1.89 16.01
N SER A 86 9.94 -0.72 16.67
CA SER A 86 9.66 0.57 16.04
C SER A 86 10.92 1.18 15.42
N HIS A 87 10.80 1.63 14.18
CA HIS A 87 11.85 2.32 13.43
C HIS A 87 11.32 3.66 12.90
N PRO A 88 12.11 4.75 12.95
CA PRO A 88 11.69 6.03 12.39
C PRO A 88 11.63 5.97 10.86
N LEU A 89 10.61 6.61 10.29
CA LEU A 89 10.49 6.86 8.87
C LEU A 89 10.83 8.32 8.57
N VAL A 90 11.86 8.50 7.76
CA VAL A 90 12.24 9.79 7.16
C VAL A 90 12.48 9.56 5.67
N PRO A 91 12.41 10.59 4.81
CA PRO A 91 12.65 10.42 3.39
C PRO A 91 13.96 9.68 3.08
N GLY A 92 13.87 8.58 2.31
CA GLY A 92 14.98 7.69 2.00
C GLY A 92 15.09 6.45 2.90
N THR A 93 14.35 6.36 4.03
CA THR A 93 14.29 5.10 4.80
C THR A 93 13.70 4.00 3.93
N ALA A 94 14.41 2.87 3.84
CA ALA A 94 13.98 1.70 3.06
C ALA A 94 13.80 0.49 3.98
N CYS A 95 12.72 -0.26 3.75
CA CYS A 95 12.39 -1.50 4.44
C CYS A 95 12.31 -2.65 3.43
N PHE A 96 12.88 -3.79 3.76
CA PHE A 96 12.62 -5.05 3.09
C PHE A 96 11.80 -5.91 4.05
N LEU A 97 10.61 -6.31 3.60
CA LEU A 97 9.66 -7.12 4.35
C LEU A 97 9.48 -8.44 3.63
N GLY A 98 10.02 -9.50 4.22
CA GLY A 98 9.90 -10.86 3.71
C GLY A 98 8.50 -11.43 3.96
N TYR A 99 8.31 -12.68 3.54
CA TYR A 99 7.05 -13.40 3.78
C TYR A 99 6.75 -13.44 5.29
N ASP A 100 5.47 -13.22 5.63
CA ASP A 100 4.92 -13.28 6.99
C ASP A 100 5.51 -12.29 8.00
N VAL A 101 6.38 -11.36 7.58
CA VAL A 101 6.89 -10.30 8.45
C VAL A 101 5.77 -9.30 8.77
N LYS A 102 5.42 -9.20 10.05
CA LYS A 102 4.37 -8.28 10.51
C LYS A 102 4.88 -6.84 10.50
N HIS A 103 4.09 -5.96 9.93
CA HIS A 103 4.44 -4.55 9.89
C HIS A 103 3.23 -3.62 9.94
N GLU A 104 3.46 -2.45 10.52
CA GLU A 104 2.49 -1.36 10.66
C GLU A 104 3.18 -0.04 10.31
N ILE A 105 2.49 0.85 9.60
CA ILE A 105 2.99 2.19 9.30
C ILE A 105 2.14 3.21 10.06
N ILE A 106 2.78 4.10 10.80
CA ILE A 106 2.10 5.05 11.66
C ILE A 106 2.53 6.47 11.32
N ASN A 107 1.57 7.31 11.00
CA ASN A 107 1.73 8.73 10.80
C ASN A 107 1.18 9.49 12.02
N GLU A 108 2.06 9.88 12.92
CA GLU A 108 1.71 10.65 14.12
C GLU A 108 1.82 12.18 13.90
N THR A 109 2.16 12.60 12.68
CA THR A 109 2.37 14.01 12.34
C THR A 109 1.07 14.69 11.88
N ASP A 110 1.13 15.99 11.69
CA ASP A 110 0.03 16.80 11.12
C ASP A 110 0.16 16.96 9.59
N GLU A 111 1.13 16.26 8.97
CA GLU A 111 1.38 16.27 7.54
C GLU A 111 1.17 14.85 6.96
N GLU A 112 1.02 14.75 5.65
CA GLU A 112 0.94 13.46 4.95
C GLU A 112 2.26 12.70 5.01
N LEU A 113 2.18 11.39 5.22
CA LEU A 113 3.28 10.45 5.02
C LEU A 113 3.06 9.70 3.72
N VAL A 114 4.02 9.75 2.81
CA VAL A 114 3.96 9.04 1.52
C VAL A 114 5.01 7.94 1.49
N MET A 115 4.53 6.73 1.34
CA MET A 115 5.36 5.54 1.16
C MET A 115 5.33 5.10 -0.31
N LEU A 116 6.51 4.85 -0.90
CA LEU A 116 6.61 4.05 -2.11
C LEU A 116 6.59 2.58 -1.68
N TRP A 117 5.75 1.80 -2.31
CA TRP A 117 5.69 0.34 -2.13
C TRP A 117 6.01 -0.38 -3.45
N LEU A 118 6.66 -1.54 -3.35
CA LEU A 118 6.85 -2.50 -4.41
C LEU A 118 6.63 -3.89 -3.83
N VAL A 119 5.76 -4.67 -4.44
CA VAL A 119 5.53 -6.07 -4.05
C VAL A 119 5.89 -7.03 -5.17
N SER A 120 6.35 -8.21 -4.80
CA SER A 120 6.65 -9.32 -5.72
C SER A 120 6.12 -10.63 -5.11
N PRO A 121 5.25 -11.37 -5.84
CA PRO A 121 4.61 -11.01 -7.12
C PRO A 121 3.63 -9.83 -7.00
N ALA A 122 3.12 -9.35 -8.14
CA ALA A 122 2.11 -8.30 -8.19
C ALA A 122 0.81 -8.70 -7.49
N GLY A 123 -0.04 -7.72 -7.12
CA GLY A 123 -1.37 -8.01 -6.54
C GLY A 123 -1.89 -6.97 -5.54
N LEU A 124 -1.01 -6.21 -4.90
CA LEU A 124 -1.40 -5.21 -3.89
C LEU A 124 -2.30 -4.10 -4.48
N GLU A 125 -2.16 -3.79 -5.76
CA GLU A 125 -3.02 -2.85 -6.48
C GLU A 125 -4.48 -3.30 -6.50
N ASN A 126 -4.73 -4.62 -6.54
CA ASN A 126 -6.08 -5.17 -6.53
C ASN A 126 -6.74 -5.03 -5.15
N PHE A 127 -5.95 -5.18 -4.09
CA PHE A 127 -6.42 -4.92 -2.73
C PHE A 127 -6.85 -3.46 -2.57
N PHE A 128 -6.02 -2.49 -2.97
CA PHE A 128 -6.37 -1.07 -2.89
C PHE A 128 -7.64 -0.72 -3.67
N ARG A 129 -7.82 -1.31 -4.84
CA ARG A 129 -9.04 -1.16 -5.64
C ARG A 129 -10.26 -1.73 -4.94
N ALA A 130 -10.11 -2.90 -4.31
CA ALA A 130 -11.23 -3.61 -3.69
C ALA A 130 -11.73 -2.96 -2.40
N ILE A 131 -10.85 -2.34 -1.59
CA ILE A 131 -11.25 -1.69 -0.35
C ILE A 131 -11.51 -0.18 -0.50
N GLY A 132 -11.00 0.43 -1.56
CA GLY A 132 -10.99 1.87 -1.78
C GLY A 132 -12.16 2.37 -2.63
N ARG A 133 -12.13 3.68 -2.88
CA ARG A 133 -13.02 4.37 -3.81
C ARG A 133 -12.18 5.05 -4.87
N ALA A 134 -12.61 4.99 -6.14
CA ALA A 134 -11.90 5.66 -7.23
C ALA A 134 -11.65 7.14 -6.88
N ARG A 135 -10.46 7.62 -7.19
CA ARG A 135 -10.00 8.99 -6.90
C ARG A 135 -9.51 9.65 -8.18
N THR A 136 -9.94 10.90 -8.38
CA THR A 136 -9.38 11.77 -9.42
C THR A 136 -8.27 12.63 -8.80
N PRO A 137 -7.07 12.71 -9.39
CA PRO A 137 -6.02 13.58 -8.90
C PRO A 137 -6.51 15.03 -8.73
N GLY A 138 -6.22 15.62 -7.55
CA GLY A 138 -6.61 17.00 -7.23
C GLY A 138 -8.03 17.16 -6.64
N GLU A 139 -8.83 16.09 -6.54
CA GLU A 139 -10.11 16.19 -5.84
C GLU A 139 -9.91 16.27 -4.32
N ALA A 140 -10.88 16.89 -3.64
CA ALA A 140 -10.86 17.03 -2.19
C ALA A 140 -11.01 15.66 -1.51
N SER A 141 -10.34 15.49 -0.36
CA SER A 141 -10.47 14.28 0.45
C SER A 141 -11.91 14.06 0.88
N PRO A 142 -12.44 12.84 0.74
CA PRO A 142 -13.77 12.52 1.20
C PRO A 142 -13.85 12.52 2.72
N VAL A 143 -15.05 12.58 3.25
CA VAL A 143 -15.28 12.24 4.66
C VAL A 143 -14.74 10.82 4.91
N PRO A 144 -14.03 10.58 6.03
CA PRO A 144 -13.54 9.26 6.37
C PRO A 144 -14.63 8.20 6.28
N PHE A 145 -14.32 7.06 5.67
CA PHE A 145 -15.30 6.00 5.43
C PHE A 145 -14.80 4.65 5.94
N ALA A 146 -15.75 3.81 6.32
CA ALA A 146 -15.46 2.48 6.83
C ALA A 146 -14.94 1.54 5.72
N ARG A 147 -14.23 0.51 6.13
CA ARG A 147 -13.85 -0.61 5.27
C ARG A 147 -15.10 -1.36 4.80
N PRO A 148 -15.03 -2.06 3.64
CA PRO A 148 -16.13 -2.92 3.20
C PRO A 148 -16.47 -3.98 4.23
N GLU A 149 -17.74 -4.38 4.33
CA GLU A 149 -18.19 -5.43 5.27
C GLU A 149 -17.47 -6.77 5.03
N ASN A 150 -17.16 -7.08 3.77
CA ASN A 150 -16.45 -8.29 3.37
C ASN A 150 -14.91 -8.15 3.37
N VAL A 151 -14.36 -7.15 4.05
CA VAL A 151 -12.92 -6.84 4.02
C VAL A 151 -12.05 -8.04 4.37
N THR A 152 -12.44 -8.88 5.33
CA THR A 152 -11.67 -10.08 5.70
C THR A 152 -11.54 -11.08 4.54
N ALA A 153 -12.58 -11.21 3.70
CA ALA A 153 -12.51 -12.04 2.50
C ALA A 153 -11.57 -11.42 1.45
N ILE A 154 -11.61 -10.10 1.29
CA ILE A 154 -10.70 -9.36 0.39
C ILE A 154 -9.24 -9.52 0.84
N GLU A 155 -8.97 -9.33 2.14
CA GLU A 155 -7.64 -9.49 2.74
C GLU A 155 -7.08 -10.88 2.48
N ARG A 156 -7.87 -11.91 2.75
CA ARG A 156 -7.49 -13.31 2.50
C ARG A 156 -7.23 -13.59 1.03
N ALA A 157 -8.08 -13.09 0.14
CA ALA A 157 -7.93 -13.25 -1.31
C ALA A 157 -6.69 -12.51 -1.86
N SER A 158 -6.17 -11.53 -1.12
CA SER A 158 -4.97 -10.76 -1.46
C SER A 158 -3.70 -11.28 -0.75
N GLY A 159 -3.75 -12.46 -0.14
CA GLY A 159 -2.60 -13.04 0.59
C GLY A 159 -2.20 -12.29 1.85
N MET A 160 -3.05 -11.38 2.34
CA MET A 160 -2.78 -10.57 3.52
C MET A 160 -3.32 -11.23 4.79
N THR A 161 -2.52 -11.20 5.84
CA THR A 161 -2.93 -11.58 7.19
C THR A 161 -2.89 -10.35 8.10
N TYR A 162 -4.02 -10.03 8.70
CA TYR A 162 -4.12 -8.95 9.69
C TYR A 162 -4.17 -9.50 11.10
N THR A 163 -3.43 -8.87 12.00
CA THR A 163 -3.58 -9.13 13.43
C THR A 163 -4.93 -8.54 13.89
N PRO A 164 -5.83 -9.35 14.48
CA PRO A 164 -7.05 -8.81 15.05
C PRO A 164 -6.73 -7.74 16.09
N PRO A 165 -7.51 -6.65 16.19
CA PRO A 165 -7.34 -5.68 17.26
C PRO A 165 -7.50 -6.36 18.62
N THR A 166 -6.55 -6.14 19.52
CA THR A 166 -6.54 -6.75 20.87
C THR A 166 -7.54 -6.11 21.84
N ALA A 167 -8.22 -5.04 21.43
CA ALA A 167 -9.32 -4.41 22.16
C ALA A 167 -10.19 -3.59 21.21
N PRO A 168 -11.48 -3.35 21.50
CA PRO A 168 -12.29 -2.43 20.73
C PRO A 168 -11.67 -1.02 20.81
N GLU A 169 -11.32 -0.47 19.68
CA GLU A 169 -10.97 0.95 19.57
C GLU A 169 -12.21 1.76 19.94
N ARG A 170 -12.16 2.46 21.09
CA ARG A 170 -13.20 3.36 21.57
C ARG A 170 -13.08 4.71 20.88
#